data_07d495e29584e4e6dae790b77c4362a8
#
_entry.id   07d495e29584e4e6dae790b77c4362a8
#
_cell.length_a   1.000
_cell.length_b   1.000
_cell.length_c   1.000
_cell.angle_alpha   90.00
_cell.angle_beta   90.00
_cell.angle_gamma   90.00
#
_symmetry.space_group_name_H-M   'P 1'
#
loop_
_entity.id
_entity.type
_entity.pdbx_description
1 polymer ?
#
loop_
_entity_poly.entity_id
_entity_poly.type
_entity_poly.pdbx_seq_one_letter_code
_entity_poly.pdbx_strand_id
1 'polypeptide(L)'
;MKKAIILYCSITGNTEKVAKAIDMGLKEGGMETTLIKFEDAEEIDYLDYDLVCVGAPSYNWSVPQPFNGYLKKKFNYYKSLGKILPNSPRVGKKALVFCTYSGPHTGIDEAIPTGLYMGQFFDHMGFDVLDKWYILSEFIGSEEMSTQGRMGDIRGLPAEQDLNDLKEKAKILVAENFS
;
A
#
# COMPACT_ATOMS: atom_id res chain seq x y z
N MET A 1 -11.26 17.79 -10.03
CA MET A 1 -11.43 16.58 -9.19
C MET A 1 -10.06 16.18 -8.67
N LYS A 2 -9.95 15.75 -7.43
CA LYS A 2 -8.69 15.27 -6.85
C LYS A 2 -8.32 13.93 -7.48
N LYS A 3 -7.03 13.72 -7.72
CA LYS A 3 -6.49 12.53 -8.37
C LYS A 3 -5.79 11.60 -7.39
N ALA A 4 -6.08 10.31 -7.46
CA ALA A 4 -5.36 9.30 -6.71
C ALA A 4 -4.78 8.23 -7.63
N ILE A 5 -3.63 7.68 -7.24
CA ILE A 5 -3.08 6.47 -7.84
C ILE A 5 -2.99 5.37 -6.77
N ILE A 6 -3.40 4.16 -7.12
CA ILE A 6 -3.25 2.96 -6.31
C ILE A 6 -2.25 2.05 -7.03
N LEU A 7 -1.03 2.04 -6.52
CA LEU A 7 0.07 1.24 -7.04
C LEU A 7 0.28 0.03 -6.15
N TYR A 8 0.37 -1.16 -6.73
CA TYR A 8 0.51 -2.36 -5.93
C TYR A 8 1.43 -3.42 -6.55
N CYS A 9 2.04 -4.20 -5.67
CA CYS A 9 2.67 -5.47 -5.96
C CYS A 9 1.80 -6.60 -5.41
N SER A 10 1.46 -7.58 -6.24
CA SER A 10 0.67 -8.74 -5.80
C SER A 10 1.15 -10.01 -6.49
N ILE A 11 1.54 -11.02 -5.70
CA ILE A 11 2.05 -12.30 -6.21
C ILE A 11 0.93 -13.35 -6.21
N THR A 12 0.17 -13.42 -5.12
CA THR A 12 -0.87 -14.45 -4.92
C THR A 12 -2.30 -13.92 -5.08
N GLY A 13 -2.47 -12.62 -5.35
CA GLY A 13 -3.77 -11.99 -5.56
C GLY A 13 -4.34 -11.25 -4.34
N ASN A 14 -3.89 -11.50 -3.12
CA ASN A 14 -4.48 -10.88 -1.93
C ASN A 14 -4.27 -9.35 -1.91
N THR A 15 -3.06 -8.87 -2.19
CA THR A 15 -2.81 -7.42 -2.27
C THR A 15 -3.61 -6.75 -3.40
N GLU A 16 -3.83 -7.46 -4.50
CA GLU A 16 -4.67 -6.97 -5.60
C GLU A 16 -6.14 -6.80 -5.19
N LYS A 17 -6.70 -7.75 -4.41
CA LYS A 17 -8.06 -7.62 -3.85
C LYS A 17 -8.18 -6.37 -2.99
N VAL A 18 -7.21 -6.15 -2.11
CA VAL A 18 -7.14 -4.96 -1.25
C VAL A 18 -7.03 -3.68 -2.07
N ALA A 19 -6.15 -3.65 -3.08
CA ALA A 19 -5.98 -2.50 -3.96
C ALA A 19 -7.27 -2.13 -4.69
N LYS A 20 -8.03 -3.13 -5.17
CA LYS A 20 -9.34 -2.93 -5.81
C LYS A 20 -10.38 -2.39 -4.83
N ALA A 21 -10.41 -2.85 -3.59
CA ALA A 21 -11.32 -2.34 -2.57
C ALA A 21 -11.02 -0.86 -2.23
N ILE A 22 -9.74 -0.51 -2.09
CA ILE A 22 -9.31 0.88 -1.89
C ILE A 22 -9.70 1.76 -3.09
N ASP A 23 -9.45 1.31 -4.33
CA ASP A 23 -9.82 2.02 -5.54
C ASP A 23 -11.33 2.33 -5.59
N MET A 24 -12.16 1.34 -5.27
CA MET A 24 -13.62 1.53 -5.22
C MET A 24 -14.02 2.56 -4.17
N GLY A 25 -13.44 2.51 -2.97
CA GLY A 25 -13.74 3.45 -1.90
C GLY A 25 -13.32 4.88 -2.23
N LEU A 26 -12.14 5.07 -2.85
CA LEU A 26 -11.67 6.39 -3.28
C LEU A 26 -12.57 6.99 -4.38
N LYS A 27 -13.03 6.16 -5.34
CA LYS A 27 -14.01 6.57 -6.36
C LYS A 27 -15.34 7.01 -5.74
N GLU A 28 -15.87 6.21 -4.82
CA GLU A 28 -17.10 6.57 -4.09
C GLU A 28 -16.93 7.82 -3.22
N GLY A 29 -15.71 8.11 -2.77
CA GLY A 29 -15.35 9.35 -2.10
C GLY A 29 -15.20 10.55 -3.04
N GLY A 30 -15.29 10.36 -4.37
CA GLY A 30 -15.27 11.44 -5.36
C GLY A 30 -13.88 11.73 -5.95
N MET A 31 -12.90 10.82 -5.83
CA MET A 31 -11.61 10.97 -6.48
C MET A 31 -11.60 10.36 -7.89
N GLU A 32 -10.82 10.95 -8.78
CA GLU A 32 -10.40 10.32 -10.03
C GLU A 32 -9.23 9.37 -9.72
N THR A 33 -9.36 8.08 -10.04
CA THR A 33 -8.37 7.09 -9.62
C THR A 33 -7.71 6.37 -10.79
N THR A 34 -6.45 6.02 -10.60
CA THR A 34 -5.68 5.11 -11.45
C THR A 34 -5.25 3.91 -10.61
N LEU A 35 -5.68 2.70 -10.97
CA LEU A 35 -5.25 1.44 -10.35
C LEU A 35 -4.25 0.75 -11.26
N ILE A 36 -3.02 0.51 -10.77
CA ILE A 36 -1.93 0.02 -11.62
C ILE A 36 -0.99 -0.92 -10.86
N LYS A 37 -0.50 -1.96 -11.54
CA LYS A 37 0.58 -2.79 -11.03
C LYS A 37 1.91 -2.05 -11.17
N PHE A 38 2.83 -2.33 -10.24
CA PHE A 38 4.13 -1.63 -10.23
C PHE A 38 4.95 -1.89 -11.52
N GLU A 39 4.77 -3.05 -12.14
CA GLU A 39 5.46 -3.43 -13.37
C GLU A 39 5.13 -2.48 -14.54
N ASP A 40 3.92 -1.92 -14.53
CA ASP A 40 3.42 -1.02 -15.57
C ASP A 40 3.57 0.47 -15.21
N ALA A 41 4.13 0.77 -14.02
CA ALA A 41 4.14 2.11 -13.43
C ALA A 41 5.50 2.85 -13.59
N GLU A 42 6.37 2.41 -14.50
CA GLU A 42 7.71 3.00 -14.64
C GLU A 42 7.67 4.50 -14.97
N GLU A 43 6.76 4.91 -15.85
CA GLU A 43 6.64 6.30 -16.33
C GLU A 43 5.76 7.18 -15.41
N ILE A 44 5.18 6.63 -14.36
CA ILE A 44 4.30 7.38 -13.45
C ILE A 44 5.10 8.38 -12.63
N ASP A 45 4.68 9.64 -12.63
CA ASP A 45 5.15 10.65 -11.66
C ASP A 45 4.17 10.75 -10.49
N TYR A 46 4.62 10.44 -9.28
CA TYR A 46 3.78 10.50 -8.08
C TYR A 46 3.35 11.93 -7.73
N LEU A 47 4.11 12.93 -8.18
CA LEU A 47 3.79 14.35 -7.93
C LEU A 47 2.59 14.84 -8.74
N ASP A 48 2.13 14.07 -9.75
CA ASP A 48 0.92 14.39 -10.52
C ASP A 48 -0.39 14.04 -9.78
N TYR A 49 -0.30 13.34 -8.66
CA TYR A 49 -1.44 12.88 -7.88
C TYR A 49 -1.57 13.62 -6.55
N ASP A 50 -2.79 13.82 -6.07
CA ASP A 50 -3.06 14.38 -4.75
C ASP A 50 -2.89 13.32 -3.65
N LEU A 51 -3.19 12.04 -3.98
CA LEU A 51 -3.03 10.88 -3.11
C LEU A 51 -2.31 9.76 -3.86
N VAL A 52 -1.26 9.22 -3.25
CA VAL A 52 -0.59 8.00 -3.71
C VAL A 52 -0.83 6.89 -2.69
N CYS A 53 -1.56 5.85 -3.10
CA CYS A 53 -1.68 4.62 -2.32
C CYS A 53 -0.67 3.61 -2.83
N VAL A 54 0.17 3.07 -1.96
CA VAL A 54 1.16 2.06 -2.32
C VAL A 54 0.99 0.81 -1.47
N GLY A 55 0.97 -0.36 -2.11
CA GLY A 55 0.77 -1.61 -1.40
C GLY A 55 1.59 -2.79 -1.88
N ALA A 56 1.98 -3.64 -0.94
CA ALA A 56 2.71 -4.87 -1.19
C ALA A 56 2.44 -5.91 -0.09
N PRO A 57 2.65 -7.21 -0.38
CA PRO A 57 2.68 -8.21 0.68
C PRO A 57 3.97 -8.11 1.49
N SER A 58 3.91 -8.50 2.76
CA SER A 58 5.11 -8.68 3.59
C SER A 58 5.73 -10.05 3.34
N TYR A 59 6.94 -10.08 2.83
CA TYR A 59 7.75 -11.27 2.67
C TYR A 59 9.06 -11.11 3.44
N ASN A 60 9.26 -11.94 4.45
CA ASN A 60 10.42 -11.84 5.34
C ASN A 60 10.63 -10.41 5.86
N TRP A 61 9.54 -9.82 6.37
CA TRP A 61 9.50 -8.46 6.97
C TRP A 61 9.84 -7.34 5.99
N SER A 62 9.77 -7.59 4.69
CA SER A 62 10.10 -6.64 3.62
C SER A 62 9.12 -6.77 2.45
N VAL A 63 9.21 -5.84 1.52
CA VAL A 63 8.51 -5.95 0.23
C VAL A 63 9.20 -7.00 -0.66
N PRO A 64 8.48 -7.64 -1.61
CA PRO A 64 9.10 -8.54 -2.59
C PRO A 64 10.24 -7.87 -3.36
N GLN A 65 11.32 -8.65 -3.65
CA GLN A 65 12.54 -8.10 -4.25
C GLN A 65 12.32 -7.33 -5.56
N PRO A 66 11.46 -7.77 -6.51
CA PRO A 66 11.19 -6.98 -7.71
C PRO A 66 10.60 -5.59 -7.38
N PHE A 67 9.68 -5.54 -6.41
CA PHE A 67 9.09 -4.28 -5.97
C PHE A 67 10.08 -3.39 -5.20
N ASN A 68 10.97 -4.00 -4.42
CA ASN A 68 12.08 -3.28 -3.78
C ASN A 68 13.00 -2.61 -4.84
N GLY A 69 13.32 -3.34 -5.90
CA GLY A 69 14.09 -2.80 -7.03
C GLY A 69 13.40 -1.59 -7.67
N TYR A 70 12.09 -1.70 -7.91
CA TYR A 70 11.28 -0.59 -8.44
C TYR A 70 11.29 0.63 -7.50
N LEU A 71 11.05 0.46 -6.20
CA LEU A 71 11.07 1.56 -5.24
C LEU A 71 12.43 2.24 -5.16
N LYS A 72 13.53 1.48 -5.19
CA LYS A 72 14.89 2.03 -5.21
C LYS A 72 15.17 2.82 -6.50
N LYS A 73 14.69 2.33 -7.66
CA LYS A 73 14.80 3.05 -8.94
C LYS A 73 14.07 4.39 -8.88
N LYS A 74 12.82 4.38 -8.40
CA LYS A 74 12.02 5.60 -8.20
C LYS A 74 12.66 6.56 -7.19
N PHE A 75 13.17 6.06 -6.07
CA PHE A 75 13.88 6.88 -5.10
C PHE A 75 15.09 7.60 -5.72
N ASN A 76 15.92 6.87 -6.45
CA ASN A 76 17.09 7.45 -7.14
C ASN A 76 16.67 8.47 -8.20
N TYR A 77 15.59 8.21 -8.94
CA TYR A 77 15.02 9.14 -9.90
C TYR A 77 14.63 10.47 -9.23
N TYR A 78 13.80 10.44 -8.18
CA TYR A 78 13.41 11.66 -7.48
C TYR A 78 14.57 12.36 -6.78
N LYS A 79 15.54 11.60 -6.28
CA LYS A 79 16.78 12.17 -5.74
C LYS A 79 17.58 12.91 -6.80
N SER A 80 17.70 12.37 -8.01
CA SER A 80 18.40 13.02 -9.13
C SER A 80 17.72 14.32 -9.59
N LEU A 81 16.40 14.42 -9.41
CA LEU A 81 15.62 15.62 -9.68
C LEU A 81 15.63 16.64 -8.51
N GLY A 82 16.39 16.38 -7.44
CA GLY A 82 16.41 17.25 -6.26
C GLY A 82 15.11 17.28 -5.45
N LYS A 83 14.26 16.26 -5.59
CA LYS A 83 12.99 16.15 -4.85
C LYS A 83 13.15 15.45 -3.50
N ILE A 84 14.28 14.81 -3.26
CA ILE A 84 14.63 14.18 -1.99
C ILE A 84 15.86 14.92 -1.45
N LEU A 85 15.65 15.65 -0.37
CA LEU A 85 16.65 16.49 0.29
C LEU A 85 16.77 16.10 1.76
N PRO A 86 17.88 16.47 2.45
CA PRO A 86 17.85 16.49 3.91
C PRO A 86 16.71 17.41 4.37
N ASN A 87 15.76 16.87 5.17
CA ASN A 87 14.57 17.59 5.59
C ASN A 87 13.75 18.15 4.39
N SER A 88 13.33 17.26 3.48
CA SER A 88 12.50 17.64 2.31
C SER A 88 11.29 18.48 2.73
N PRO A 89 11.04 19.62 2.06
CA PRO A 89 9.85 20.41 2.34
C PRO A 89 8.57 19.64 2.01
N ARG A 90 7.50 19.91 2.74
CA ARG A 90 6.20 19.30 2.45
C ARG A 90 5.70 19.75 1.08
N VAL A 91 5.28 18.79 0.27
CA VAL A 91 4.82 19.03 -1.11
C VAL A 91 3.30 19.21 -1.23
N GLY A 92 2.57 19.12 -0.09
CA GLY A 92 1.11 19.22 -0.07
C GLY A 92 0.39 18.02 -0.70
N LYS A 93 1.10 16.93 -0.89
CA LYS A 93 0.59 15.65 -1.40
C LYS A 93 0.49 14.65 -0.27
N LYS A 94 -0.40 13.67 -0.40
CA LYS A 94 -0.68 12.67 0.64
C LYS A 94 -0.35 11.27 0.15
N ALA A 95 0.02 10.39 1.09
CA ALA A 95 0.28 8.99 0.80
C ALA A 95 -0.47 8.08 1.77
N LEU A 96 -0.93 6.93 1.28
CA LEU A 96 -1.47 5.83 2.04
C LEU A 96 -0.63 4.59 1.74
N VAL A 97 -0.21 3.89 2.78
CA VAL A 97 0.47 2.60 2.65
C VAL A 97 -0.48 1.48 3.03
N PHE A 98 -0.49 0.39 2.28
CA PHE A 98 -1.20 -0.82 2.67
C PHE A 98 -0.34 -2.06 2.48
N CYS A 99 -0.44 -3.00 3.43
CA CYS A 99 0.39 -4.19 3.48
C CYS A 99 -0.46 -5.41 3.80
N THR A 100 -0.42 -6.43 2.96
CA THR A 100 -1.03 -7.73 3.25
C THR A 100 -0.01 -8.64 3.93
N TYR A 101 -0.47 -9.42 4.90
CA TYR A 101 0.39 -10.31 5.67
C TYR A 101 -0.38 -11.51 6.20
N SER A 102 0.31 -12.60 6.44
CA SER A 102 -0.26 -13.79 7.09
C SER A 102 0.17 -13.95 8.55
N GLY A 103 1.34 -13.47 8.89
CA GLY A 103 1.87 -13.38 10.26
C GLY A 103 1.92 -14.70 11.04
N PRO A 104 2.36 -15.84 10.43
CA PRO A 104 2.26 -17.13 11.09
C PRO A 104 3.09 -17.24 12.37
N HIS A 105 4.18 -16.51 12.49
CA HIS A 105 5.10 -16.62 13.63
C HIS A 105 4.88 -15.53 14.69
N THR A 106 4.83 -14.26 14.28
CA THR A 106 4.74 -13.11 15.22
C THR A 106 3.55 -12.19 14.97
N GLY A 107 2.63 -12.57 14.08
CA GLY A 107 1.44 -11.78 13.79
C GLY A 107 1.75 -10.52 13.00
N ILE A 108 1.12 -9.41 13.37
CA ILE A 108 1.27 -8.12 12.67
C ILE A 108 2.71 -7.59 12.68
N ASP A 109 3.54 -8.00 13.63
CA ASP A 109 4.94 -7.59 13.70
C ASP A 109 5.75 -8.02 12.47
N GLU A 110 5.27 -9.03 11.74
CA GLU A 110 5.86 -9.43 10.44
C GLU A 110 5.54 -8.45 9.29
N ALA A 111 4.56 -7.58 9.46
CA ALA A 111 4.14 -6.62 8.45
C ALA A 111 4.59 -5.18 8.75
N ILE A 112 4.71 -4.82 10.02
CA ILE A 112 5.06 -3.46 10.43
C ILE A 112 6.32 -2.92 9.75
N PRO A 113 7.44 -3.65 9.67
CA PRO A 113 8.65 -3.17 8.99
C PRO A 113 8.42 -2.87 7.50
N THR A 114 7.60 -3.70 6.83
CA THR A 114 7.25 -3.54 5.42
C THR A 114 6.46 -2.25 5.19
N GLY A 115 5.46 -1.98 6.03
CA GLY A 115 4.69 -0.75 5.96
C GLY A 115 5.51 0.50 6.27
N LEU A 116 6.39 0.43 7.27
CA LEU A 116 7.33 1.50 7.60
C LEU A 116 8.28 1.79 6.44
N TYR A 117 8.83 0.76 5.82
CA TYR A 117 9.73 0.89 4.67
C TYR A 117 9.07 1.65 3.51
N MET A 118 7.85 1.26 3.11
CA MET A 118 7.11 1.95 2.06
C MET A 118 6.76 3.39 2.45
N GLY A 119 6.39 3.63 3.71
CA GLY A 119 6.08 4.96 4.22
C GLY A 119 7.28 5.90 4.18
N GLN A 120 8.47 5.41 4.53
CA GLN A 120 9.71 6.21 4.50
C GLN A 120 10.01 6.77 3.11
N PHE A 121 9.70 6.05 2.04
CA PHE A 121 9.87 6.54 0.68
C PHE A 121 9.11 7.86 0.46
N PHE A 122 7.84 7.93 0.87
CA PHE A 122 7.00 9.11 0.70
C PHE A 122 7.34 10.23 1.68
N ASP A 123 7.70 9.89 2.92
CA ASP A 123 8.19 10.88 3.88
C ASP A 123 9.45 11.60 3.36
N HIS A 124 10.38 10.86 2.74
CA HIS A 124 11.58 11.45 2.12
C HIS A 124 11.25 12.38 0.95
N MET A 125 10.13 12.15 0.26
CA MET A 125 9.64 13.02 -0.81
C MET A 125 8.82 14.22 -0.29
N GLY A 126 8.60 14.34 1.02
CA GLY A 126 7.80 15.40 1.63
C GLY A 126 6.29 15.21 1.53
N PHE A 127 5.81 14.00 1.24
CA PHE A 127 4.39 13.66 1.33
C PHE A 127 3.94 13.54 2.79
N ASP A 128 2.67 13.81 3.05
CA ASP A 128 2.04 13.47 4.32
C ASP A 128 1.54 12.03 4.26
N VAL A 129 2.21 11.11 4.97
CA VAL A 129 1.77 9.71 5.07
C VAL A 129 0.62 9.65 6.06
N LEU A 130 -0.60 9.51 5.53
CA LEU A 130 -1.85 9.55 6.30
C LEU A 130 -1.99 8.37 7.25
N ASP A 131 -1.70 7.17 6.74
CA ASP A 131 -1.86 5.93 7.52
C ASP A 131 -1.07 4.77 6.87
N LYS A 132 -0.95 3.68 7.62
CA LYS A 132 -0.40 2.40 7.17
C LYS A 132 -1.38 1.31 7.55
N TRP A 133 -2.06 0.73 6.56
CA TRP A 133 -3.07 -0.31 6.76
C TRP A 133 -2.44 -1.69 6.63
N TYR A 134 -2.67 -2.54 7.59
CA TYR A 134 -2.18 -3.91 7.63
C TYR A 134 -3.36 -4.86 7.53
N ILE A 135 -3.40 -5.67 6.48
CA ILE A 135 -4.55 -6.52 6.14
C ILE A 135 -4.15 -7.97 6.25
N LEU A 136 -4.75 -8.66 7.23
CA LEU A 136 -4.54 -10.09 7.42
C LEU A 136 -5.05 -10.86 6.21
N SER A 137 -4.25 -11.80 5.73
CA SER A 137 -4.50 -12.51 4.47
C SER A 137 -4.02 -13.94 4.55
N GLU A 138 -4.72 -14.84 3.89
CA GLU A 138 -4.33 -16.24 3.77
C GLU A 138 -2.91 -16.42 3.25
N PHE A 139 -2.18 -17.37 3.83
CA PHE A 139 -0.88 -17.80 3.32
C PHE A 139 -1.09 -18.77 2.17
N ILE A 140 -1.17 -18.24 0.94
CA ILE A 140 -1.38 -19.06 -0.25
C ILE A 140 -0.19 -20.00 -0.46
N GLY A 141 -0.47 -21.31 -0.54
CA GLY A 141 0.54 -22.35 -0.75
C GLY A 141 0.97 -23.10 0.52
N SER A 142 0.43 -22.73 1.69
CA SER A 142 0.66 -23.50 2.93
C SER A 142 -0.58 -23.49 3.82
N GLU A 143 -1.23 -24.66 3.92
CA GLU A 143 -2.37 -24.84 4.85
C GLU A 143 -1.92 -24.74 6.32
N GLU A 144 -0.76 -25.26 6.64
CA GLU A 144 -0.19 -25.19 7.98
C GLU A 144 -0.03 -23.72 8.43
N MET A 145 0.59 -22.89 7.61
CA MET A 145 0.77 -21.47 7.91
C MET A 145 -0.55 -20.70 7.98
N SER A 146 -1.58 -21.17 7.27
CA SER A 146 -2.90 -20.56 7.27
C SER A 146 -3.80 -21.01 8.43
N THR A 147 -3.52 -22.15 9.09
CA THR A 147 -4.41 -22.73 10.11
C THR A 147 -3.78 -22.89 11.48
N GLN A 148 -2.45 -23.02 11.56
CA GLN A 148 -1.72 -23.28 12.81
C GLN A 148 -0.79 -22.12 13.20
N GLY A 149 -0.81 -21.04 12.44
CA GLY A 149 -0.03 -19.83 12.73
C GLY A 149 -0.61 -19.04 13.91
N ARG A 150 0.16 -18.04 14.35
CA ARG A 150 -0.20 -17.15 15.47
C ARG A 150 -1.55 -16.46 15.29
N MET A 151 -1.99 -16.23 14.06
CA MET A 151 -3.24 -15.54 13.75
C MET A 151 -4.46 -16.47 13.70
N GLY A 152 -4.29 -17.78 13.97
CA GLY A 152 -5.34 -18.77 13.88
C GLY A 152 -5.67 -19.16 12.44
N ASP A 153 -6.92 -19.58 12.20
CA ASP A 153 -7.38 -19.95 10.87
C ASP A 153 -7.69 -18.68 10.04
N ILE A 154 -6.84 -18.41 9.08
CA ILE A 154 -6.90 -17.23 8.19
C ILE A 154 -7.26 -17.59 6.75
N ARG A 155 -7.73 -18.81 6.51
CA ARG A 155 -8.14 -19.25 5.16
C ARG A 155 -9.28 -18.37 4.64
N GLY A 156 -9.20 -18.02 3.38
CA GLY A 156 -10.19 -17.16 2.72
C GLY A 156 -10.05 -15.66 3.00
N LEU A 157 -9.08 -15.25 3.84
CA LEU A 157 -8.85 -13.83 4.11
C LEU A 157 -7.98 -13.16 3.01
N PRO A 158 -8.19 -11.87 2.72
CA PRO A 158 -9.29 -11.04 3.22
C PRO A 158 -10.62 -11.52 2.67
N ALA A 159 -11.64 -11.64 3.55
CA ALA A 159 -12.99 -12.01 3.17
C ALA A 159 -13.74 -10.80 2.56
N GLU A 160 -14.93 -11.05 2.00
CA GLU A 160 -15.75 -10.00 1.38
C GLU A 160 -16.08 -8.87 2.37
N GLN A 161 -16.33 -9.20 3.65
CA GLN A 161 -16.59 -8.19 4.68
C GLN A 161 -15.37 -7.31 4.91
N ASP A 162 -14.16 -7.87 4.99
CA ASP A 162 -12.91 -7.11 5.16
C ASP A 162 -12.68 -6.14 4.00
N LEU A 163 -12.98 -6.58 2.77
CA LEU A 163 -12.85 -5.75 1.58
C LEU A 163 -13.90 -4.62 1.56
N ASN A 164 -15.14 -4.89 2.01
CA ASN A 164 -16.16 -3.87 2.16
C ASN A 164 -15.79 -2.83 3.23
N ASP A 165 -15.26 -3.26 4.36
CA ASP A 165 -14.78 -2.37 5.42
C ASP A 165 -13.63 -1.49 4.95
N LEU A 166 -12.69 -2.06 4.17
CA LEU A 166 -11.60 -1.30 3.55
C LEU A 166 -12.11 -0.26 2.54
N LYS A 167 -13.12 -0.61 1.75
CA LYS A 167 -13.76 0.31 0.82
C LYS A 167 -14.37 1.50 1.55
N GLU A 168 -15.16 1.25 2.61
CA GLU A 168 -15.74 2.33 3.43
C GLU A 168 -14.65 3.16 4.13
N LYS A 169 -13.61 2.52 4.64
CA LYS A 169 -12.45 3.22 5.23
C LYS A 169 -11.77 4.15 4.23
N ALA A 170 -11.59 3.73 2.98
CA ALA A 170 -11.01 4.55 1.92
C ALA A 170 -11.91 5.74 1.56
N LYS A 171 -13.22 5.55 1.51
CA LYS A 171 -14.19 6.63 1.28
C LYS A 171 -14.18 7.67 2.41
N ILE A 172 -14.14 7.23 3.68
CA ILE A 172 -14.01 8.11 4.85
C ILE A 172 -12.70 8.90 4.79
N LEU A 173 -11.58 8.26 4.45
CA LEU A 173 -10.27 8.90 4.29
C LEU A 173 -10.35 10.08 3.30
N VAL A 174 -11.10 9.96 2.21
CA VAL A 174 -11.30 11.07 1.26
C VAL A 174 -12.06 12.21 1.92
N ALA A 175 -13.16 11.93 2.59
CA ALA A 175 -13.98 12.95 3.25
C ALA A 175 -13.18 13.74 4.31
N GLU A 176 -12.32 13.09 5.06
CA GLU A 176 -11.52 13.70 6.13
C GLU A 176 -10.33 14.52 5.60
N ASN A 177 -9.81 14.20 4.42
CA ASN A 177 -8.52 14.73 3.97
C ASN A 177 -8.59 15.59 2.71
N PHE A 178 -9.69 15.55 1.96
CA PHE A 178 -9.80 16.19 0.64
C PHE A 178 -11.10 17.00 0.44
N SER A 179 -11.84 17.28 1.50
CA SER A 179 -13.05 18.11 1.49
C SER A 179 -12.76 19.58 1.21
#